data_a7a305e30e51d486a1f8445b15489baa
#
_entry.id   a7a305e30e51d486a1f8445b15489baa
#
_cell.length_a   1.000
_cell.length_b   1.000
_cell.length_c   1.000
_cell.angle_alpha   90.00
_cell.angle_beta   90.00
_cell.angle_gamma   90.00
#
_symmetry.space_group_name_H-M   'P 1'
#
loop_
_entity.id
_entity.type
_entity.pdbx_description
1 polymer ?
#
loop_
_entity_poly.entity_id
_entity_poly.type
_entity_poly.pdbx_seq_one_letter_code
_entity_poly.pdbx_strand_id
1 'polypeptide(L)'
;MIDLGVGLRGLECVKTALNELGDVIQVKTVAFPQDGVLRRPGVAKLLDEAAQAGADYIGGLDPGTIDRDVEGQLDILFDIATNRNVGLDLHLHEFGSLGVYEFRQVMRRTIEAGLQGRVNISHGFGL
;
A
#
# COMPACT_ATOMS: atom_id res chain seq x y z
N MET A 1 -10.30 0.62 2.10
CA MET A 1 -10.13 -0.72 1.52
C MET A 1 -10.52 -0.68 0.05
N ILE A 2 -9.76 -1.35 -0.80
CA ILE A 2 -10.10 -1.61 -2.19
C ILE A 2 -10.16 -3.12 -2.42
N ASP A 3 -11.09 -3.58 -3.24
CA ASP A 3 -11.20 -4.95 -3.73
C ASP A 3 -11.99 -4.98 -5.05
N LEU A 4 -12.03 -6.13 -5.70
CA LEU A 4 -12.70 -6.26 -7.00
C LEU A 4 -14.23 -6.07 -6.94
N GLY A 5 -14.84 -6.19 -5.76
CA GLY A 5 -16.29 -6.01 -5.57
C GLY A 5 -16.70 -4.55 -5.42
N VAL A 6 -15.89 -3.76 -4.69
CA VAL A 6 -16.16 -2.33 -4.44
C VAL A 6 -15.37 -1.40 -5.36
N GLY A 7 -14.29 -1.87 -5.97
CA GLY A 7 -13.43 -1.06 -6.84
C GLY A 7 -12.88 0.17 -6.09
N LEU A 8 -12.98 1.34 -6.71
CA LEU A 8 -12.50 2.61 -6.18
C LEU A 8 -13.59 3.42 -5.47
N ARG A 9 -14.82 2.91 -5.33
CA ARG A 9 -15.96 3.66 -4.75
C ARG A 9 -15.63 4.30 -3.39
N GLY A 10 -14.89 3.59 -2.52
CA GLY A 10 -14.48 4.15 -1.22
C GLY A 10 -13.60 5.38 -1.36
N LEU A 11 -12.64 5.37 -2.29
CA LEU A 11 -11.79 6.52 -2.57
C LEU A 11 -12.58 7.69 -3.14
N GLU A 12 -13.50 7.42 -4.06
CA GLU A 12 -14.39 8.43 -4.66
C GLU A 12 -15.30 9.09 -3.62
N CYS A 13 -15.90 8.30 -2.72
CA CYS A 13 -16.72 8.80 -1.63
C CYS A 13 -15.93 9.72 -0.68
N VAL A 14 -14.72 9.32 -0.29
CA VAL A 14 -13.85 10.15 0.56
C VAL A 14 -13.52 11.47 -0.14
N LYS A 15 -13.16 11.43 -1.42
CA LYS A 15 -12.86 12.66 -2.19
C LYS A 15 -14.06 13.59 -2.30
N THR A 16 -15.26 13.04 -2.53
CA THR A 16 -16.49 13.84 -2.56
C THR A 16 -16.73 14.52 -1.21
N ALA A 17 -16.63 13.78 -0.10
CA ALA A 17 -16.80 14.32 1.24
C ALA A 17 -15.76 15.41 1.57
N LEU A 18 -14.51 15.23 1.15
CA LEU A 18 -13.46 16.23 1.34
C LEU A 18 -13.73 17.53 0.56
N ASN A 19 -14.24 17.41 -0.65
CA ASN A 19 -14.64 18.58 -1.44
C ASN A 19 -15.78 19.38 -0.77
N GLU A 20 -16.70 18.69 -0.08
CA GLU A 20 -17.79 19.31 0.67
C GLU A 20 -17.32 19.97 1.97
N LEU A 21 -16.33 19.36 2.64
CA LEU A 21 -15.77 19.87 3.91
C LEU A 21 -14.80 21.06 3.71
N GLY A 22 -14.25 21.23 2.51
CA GLY A 22 -13.24 22.24 2.24
C GLY A 22 -11.97 22.04 3.09
N ASP A 23 -11.35 23.15 3.51
CA ASP A 23 -10.07 23.12 4.22
C ASP A 23 -10.17 22.87 5.75
N VAL A 24 -11.31 22.34 6.23
CA VAL A 24 -11.52 22.11 7.67
C VAL A 24 -10.59 21.00 8.21
N ILE A 25 -10.28 20.00 7.36
CA ILE A 25 -9.39 18.89 7.72
C ILE A 25 -8.42 18.58 6.58
N GLN A 26 -7.25 18.09 6.96
CA GLN A 26 -6.31 17.49 6.01
C GLN A 26 -6.42 15.97 6.11
N VAL A 27 -6.57 15.31 4.97
CA VAL A 27 -6.72 13.85 4.89
C VAL A 27 -5.69 13.29 3.92
N LYS A 28 -5.07 12.19 4.31
CA LYS A 28 -4.27 11.31 3.45
C LYS A 28 -5.02 10.01 3.24
N THR A 29 -5.10 9.58 2.01
CA THR A 29 -5.83 8.38 1.62
C THR A 29 -4.88 7.23 1.32
N VAL A 30 -5.21 6.04 1.80
CA VAL A 30 -4.49 4.80 1.49
C VAL A 30 -5.42 3.87 0.72
N ALA A 31 -5.03 3.49 -0.49
CA ALA A 31 -5.69 2.41 -1.21
C ALA A 31 -5.17 1.07 -0.67
N PHE A 32 -5.97 0.38 0.16
CA PHE A 32 -5.51 -0.76 0.95
C PHE A 32 -6.09 -2.10 0.48
N PRO A 33 -5.24 -3.08 0.08
CA PRO A 33 -5.64 -4.40 -0.41
C PRO A 33 -5.76 -5.40 0.74
N GLN A 34 -6.88 -5.41 1.45
CA GLN A 34 -7.10 -6.23 2.64
C GLN A 34 -6.92 -7.74 2.41
N ASP A 35 -7.18 -8.22 1.21
CA ASP A 35 -7.10 -9.64 0.85
C ASP A 35 -5.80 -10.03 0.13
N GLY A 36 -4.80 -9.15 0.14
CA GLY A 36 -3.52 -9.34 -0.56
C GLY A 36 -3.50 -8.74 -1.97
N VAL A 37 -2.33 -8.70 -2.56
CA VAL A 37 -2.05 -8.13 -3.89
C VAL A 37 -1.98 -9.22 -4.96
N LEU A 38 -1.17 -10.26 -4.71
CA LEU A 38 -0.95 -11.39 -5.63
C LEU A 38 -2.05 -12.44 -5.51
N ARG A 39 -2.50 -12.70 -4.29
CA ARG A 39 -3.52 -13.71 -3.99
C ARG A 39 -4.85 -13.46 -4.71
N ARG A 40 -5.13 -12.23 -5.07
CA ARG A 40 -6.38 -11.81 -5.74
C ARG A 40 -6.05 -11.21 -7.11
N PRO A 41 -6.11 -12.01 -8.20
CA PRO A 41 -5.83 -11.52 -9.55
C PRO A 41 -6.65 -10.28 -9.89
N GLY A 42 -5.98 -9.20 -10.32
CA GLY A 42 -6.59 -7.92 -10.64
C GLY A 42 -6.42 -6.84 -9.56
N VAL A 43 -6.07 -7.19 -8.32
CA VAL A 43 -5.87 -6.19 -7.25
C VAL A 43 -4.66 -5.31 -7.52
N ALA A 44 -3.56 -5.83 -8.04
CA ALA A 44 -2.41 -5.03 -8.44
C ALA A 44 -2.79 -3.92 -9.43
N LYS A 45 -3.61 -4.25 -10.45
CA LYS A 45 -4.14 -3.27 -11.39
C LYS A 45 -5.04 -2.23 -10.71
N LEU A 46 -5.88 -2.67 -9.79
CA LEU A 46 -6.77 -1.78 -9.03
C LEU A 46 -6.00 -0.82 -8.13
N LEU A 47 -4.85 -1.25 -7.55
CA LEU A 47 -3.93 -0.38 -6.80
C LEU A 47 -3.31 0.69 -7.71
N ASP A 48 -2.88 0.32 -8.91
CA ASP A 48 -2.35 1.27 -9.90
C ASP A 48 -3.42 2.29 -10.31
N GLU A 49 -4.65 1.83 -10.57
CA GLU A 49 -5.80 2.70 -10.87
C GLU A 49 -6.14 3.63 -9.69
N ALA A 50 -6.06 3.16 -8.44
CA ALA A 50 -6.27 3.98 -7.25
C ALA A 50 -5.20 5.07 -7.11
N ALA A 51 -3.94 4.75 -7.35
CA ALA A 51 -2.85 5.71 -7.37
C ALA A 51 -3.05 6.75 -8.46
N GLN A 52 -3.43 6.32 -9.68
CA GLN A 52 -3.76 7.22 -10.79
C GLN A 52 -4.98 8.10 -10.47
N ALA A 53 -5.97 7.56 -9.76
CA ALA A 53 -7.15 8.32 -9.31
C ALA A 53 -6.84 9.28 -8.15
N GLY A 54 -5.60 9.33 -7.67
CA GLY A 54 -5.09 10.30 -6.69
C GLY A 54 -5.22 9.82 -5.24
N ALA A 55 -5.07 8.52 -4.96
CA ALA A 55 -4.72 8.07 -3.62
C ALA A 55 -3.32 8.59 -3.26
N ASP A 56 -3.13 9.04 -2.02
CA ASP A 56 -1.82 9.53 -1.56
C ASP A 56 -0.83 8.39 -1.33
N TYR A 57 -1.35 7.25 -0.89
CA TYR A 57 -0.59 6.03 -0.60
C TYR A 57 -1.30 4.81 -1.19
N ILE A 58 -0.53 3.80 -1.54
CA ILE A 58 -1.02 2.43 -1.72
C ILE A 58 -0.53 1.57 -0.57
N GLY A 59 -1.36 0.61 -0.17
CA GLY A 59 -1.08 -0.28 0.96
C GLY A 59 -0.55 -1.64 0.55
N GLY A 60 0.02 -2.34 1.53
CA GLY A 60 0.37 -3.76 1.46
C GLY A 60 0.14 -4.40 2.81
N LEU A 61 -0.08 -5.71 2.84
CA LEU A 61 -0.39 -6.47 4.04
C LEU A 61 0.36 -7.80 4.03
N ASP A 62 1.17 -8.04 5.07
CA ASP A 62 1.78 -9.32 5.41
C ASP A 62 2.16 -10.18 4.19
N PRO A 63 3.15 -9.75 3.40
CA PRO A 63 3.44 -10.35 2.09
C PRO A 63 3.83 -11.84 2.20
N GLY A 64 4.49 -12.23 3.30
CA GLY A 64 4.86 -13.61 3.55
C GLY A 64 3.68 -14.50 3.89
N THR A 65 2.71 -14.04 4.67
CA THR A 65 1.57 -14.83 5.15
C THR A 65 0.38 -14.74 4.21
N ILE A 66 0.04 -13.55 3.73
CA ILE A 66 -1.16 -13.32 2.90
C ILE A 66 -0.91 -13.74 1.45
N ASP A 67 0.12 -13.22 0.80
CA ASP A 67 0.43 -13.52 -0.60
C ASP A 67 1.38 -14.71 -0.77
N ARG A 68 2.11 -15.08 0.28
CA ARG A 68 3.14 -16.13 0.30
C ARG A 68 4.29 -15.85 -0.67
N ASP A 69 4.49 -14.60 -0.99
CA ASP A 69 5.54 -14.13 -1.89
C ASP A 69 5.93 -12.69 -1.50
N VAL A 70 6.93 -12.57 -0.62
CA VAL A 70 7.41 -11.28 -0.13
C VAL A 70 7.96 -10.42 -1.26
N GLU A 71 8.81 -11.02 -2.11
CA GLU A 71 9.46 -10.32 -3.19
C GLU A 71 8.43 -9.84 -4.23
N GLY A 72 7.53 -10.72 -4.68
CA GLY A 72 6.53 -10.40 -5.69
C GLY A 72 5.53 -9.32 -5.24
N GLN A 73 5.05 -9.35 -3.98
CA GLN A 73 4.18 -8.28 -3.48
C GLN A 73 4.93 -6.95 -3.45
N LEU A 74 6.14 -6.94 -2.88
CA LEU A 74 6.93 -5.71 -2.75
C LEU A 74 7.35 -5.15 -4.11
N ASP A 75 7.73 -5.98 -5.09
CA ASP A 75 8.06 -5.53 -6.43
C ASP A 75 6.90 -4.74 -7.05
N ILE A 76 5.67 -5.29 -7.00
CA ILE A 76 4.47 -4.61 -7.52
C ILE A 76 4.22 -3.28 -6.81
N LEU A 77 4.29 -3.27 -5.48
CA LEU A 77 3.99 -2.07 -4.70
C LEU A 77 5.02 -0.96 -4.93
N PHE A 78 6.30 -1.29 -4.94
CA PHE A 78 7.36 -0.32 -5.20
C PHE A 78 7.34 0.20 -6.64
N ASP A 79 7.04 -0.65 -7.62
CA ASP A 79 6.86 -0.25 -9.02
C ASP A 79 5.71 0.76 -9.18
N ILE A 80 4.55 0.48 -8.59
CA ILE A 80 3.41 1.40 -8.63
C ILE A 80 3.77 2.71 -7.92
N ALA A 81 4.34 2.65 -6.71
CA ALA A 81 4.68 3.84 -5.93
C ALA A 81 5.65 4.76 -6.69
N THR A 82 6.66 4.17 -7.35
CA THR A 82 7.64 4.90 -8.15
C THR A 82 7.00 5.50 -9.40
N ASN A 83 6.27 4.70 -10.17
CA ASN A 83 5.69 5.12 -11.44
C ASN A 83 4.57 6.16 -11.28
N ARG A 84 3.80 6.10 -10.19
CA ARG A 84 2.69 7.01 -9.88
C ARG A 84 3.07 8.14 -8.93
N ASN A 85 4.30 8.12 -8.41
CA ASN A 85 4.79 9.11 -7.46
C ASN A 85 3.92 9.22 -6.18
N VAL A 86 3.44 8.08 -5.66
CA VAL A 86 2.67 7.97 -4.42
C VAL A 86 3.51 7.35 -3.29
N GLY A 87 3.03 7.40 -2.05
CA GLY A 87 3.68 6.73 -0.92
C GLY A 87 3.25 5.27 -0.76
N LEU A 88 3.91 4.57 0.14
CA LEU A 88 3.57 3.22 0.59
C LEU A 88 3.18 3.22 2.07
N ASP A 89 2.13 2.47 2.41
CA ASP A 89 1.75 2.17 3.80
C ASP A 89 1.59 0.66 3.97
N LEU A 90 2.63 0.04 4.54
CA LEU A 90 2.73 -1.40 4.68
C LEU A 90 2.36 -1.83 6.11
N HIS A 91 1.43 -2.75 6.24
CA HIS A 91 1.05 -3.34 7.51
C HIS A 91 1.76 -4.68 7.67
N LEU A 92 2.71 -4.77 8.60
CA LEU A 92 3.53 -5.96 8.84
C LEU A 92 3.29 -6.49 10.26
N HIS A 93 2.66 -7.65 10.37
CA HIS A 93 2.33 -8.30 11.62
C HIS A 93 3.21 -9.54 11.90
N GLU A 94 4.02 -9.96 10.95
CA GLU A 94 4.91 -11.11 11.12
C GLU A 94 5.95 -10.90 12.21
N PHE A 95 6.22 -11.99 12.95
CA PHE A 95 7.19 -12.03 14.03
C PHE A 95 8.49 -12.72 13.60
N GLY A 96 9.53 -12.53 14.41
CA GLY A 96 10.77 -13.29 14.32
C GLY A 96 11.49 -13.11 12.99
N SER A 97 12.07 -14.18 12.46
CA SER A 97 12.94 -14.10 11.28
C SER A 97 12.22 -13.64 10.01
N LEU A 98 10.94 -13.98 9.86
CA LEU A 98 10.14 -13.51 8.71
C LEU A 98 9.92 -12.01 8.78
N GLY A 99 9.43 -11.49 9.90
CA GLY A 99 9.23 -10.05 10.07
C GLY A 99 10.52 -9.26 9.88
N VAL A 100 11.64 -9.71 10.46
CA VAL A 100 12.96 -9.09 10.23
C VAL A 100 13.36 -9.12 8.75
N TYR A 101 13.11 -10.21 8.06
CA TYR A 101 13.38 -10.32 6.62
C TYR A 101 12.56 -9.31 5.82
N GLU A 102 11.26 -9.22 6.07
CA GLU A 102 10.37 -8.27 5.39
C GLU A 102 10.79 -6.82 5.61
N PHE A 103 11.10 -6.45 6.85
CA PHE A 103 11.65 -5.13 7.16
C PHE A 103 12.89 -4.81 6.33
N ARG A 104 13.84 -5.74 6.26
CA ARG A 104 15.07 -5.55 5.47
C ARG A 104 14.76 -5.37 3.99
N GLN A 105 13.81 -6.13 3.44
CA GLN A 105 13.40 -6.00 2.04
C GLN A 105 12.76 -4.64 1.77
N VAL A 106 11.88 -4.18 2.65
CA VAL A 106 11.25 -2.85 2.54
C VAL A 106 12.30 -1.74 2.63
N MET A 107 13.21 -1.81 3.61
CA MET A 107 14.28 -0.81 3.77
C MET A 107 15.17 -0.72 2.53
N ARG A 108 15.63 -1.87 2.02
CA ARG A 108 16.46 -1.95 0.82
C ARG A 108 15.77 -1.29 -0.38
N ARG A 109 14.55 -1.71 -0.68
CA ARG A 109 13.76 -1.17 -1.80
C ARG A 109 13.44 0.32 -1.63
N THR A 110 13.20 0.77 -0.40
CA THR A 110 12.97 2.20 -0.12
C THR A 110 14.18 3.05 -0.53
N ILE A 111 15.40 2.56 -0.24
CA ILE A 111 16.63 3.26 -0.60
C ILE A 111 16.86 3.20 -2.12
N GLU A 112 16.72 2.01 -2.72
CA GLU A 112 16.92 1.78 -4.17
C GLU A 112 15.94 2.61 -5.02
N ALA A 113 14.68 2.74 -4.58
CA ALA A 113 13.64 3.50 -5.28
C ALA A 113 13.65 5.01 -4.97
N GLY A 114 14.49 5.48 -4.03
CA GLY A 114 14.51 6.89 -3.63
C GLY A 114 13.23 7.34 -2.90
N LEU A 115 12.56 6.42 -2.20
CA LEU A 115 11.28 6.68 -1.52
C LEU A 115 11.43 6.99 -0.02
N GLN A 116 12.61 7.44 0.43
CA GLN A 116 12.83 7.83 1.83
C GLN A 116 11.84 8.92 2.26
N GLY A 117 11.22 8.72 3.43
CA GLY A 117 10.17 9.61 3.94
C GLY A 117 8.78 9.41 3.31
N ARG A 118 8.64 8.43 2.41
CA ARG A 118 7.39 8.13 1.71
C ARG A 118 6.90 6.69 1.90
N VAL A 119 7.62 5.91 2.70
CA VAL A 119 7.26 4.55 3.07
C VAL A 119 6.99 4.51 4.58
N ASN A 120 5.79 4.08 4.95
CA ASN A 120 5.38 3.84 6.32
C ASN A 120 5.23 2.34 6.56
N ILE A 121 5.63 1.87 7.73
CA ILE A 121 5.37 0.52 8.22
C ILE A 121 4.53 0.63 9.48
N SER A 122 3.32 0.10 9.43
CA SER A 122 2.41 0.01 10.56
C SER A 122 2.58 -1.34 11.26
N HIS A 123 2.34 -1.37 12.59
CA HIS A 123 2.50 -2.49 13.51
C HIS A 123 3.96 -2.86 13.77
N GLY A 124 4.67 -3.41 12.81
CA GLY A 124 6.10 -3.64 12.88
C GLY A 124 6.54 -4.66 13.94
N PHE A 125 5.79 -5.76 14.12
CA PHE A 125 6.05 -6.75 15.16
C PHE A 125 7.33 -7.58 14.96
N GLY A 126 8.01 -7.42 13.82
CA GLY A 126 9.29 -8.05 13.54
C GLY A 126 10.51 -7.36 14.19
N LEU A 127 10.33 -6.21 14.87
CA LEU A 127 11.38 -5.43 15.52
C LEU A 127 11.52 -5.77 16.99
#